data_57f9abca7a67a8a1fa070651c77c2fd5
#
_entry.id   57f9abca7a67a8a1fa070651c77c2fd5
#
_cell.length_a   1.000
_cell.length_b   1.000
_cell.length_c   1.000
_cell.angle_alpha   90.00
_cell.angle_beta   90.00
_cell.angle_gamma   90.00
#
_symmetry.space_group_name_H-M   'P 1'
#
loop_
_entity.id
_entity.type
_entity.pdbx_description
1 polymer ?
#
loop_
_entity_poly.entity_id
_entity_poly.type
_entity_poly.pdbx_seq_one_letter_code
_entity_poly.pdbx_strand_id
1 'polypeptide(L)'
;MEKRILMNLRHLLVAVSVAWLAGCATAPPTTVDGPLKPITQAKPISSKVASLETNNDLWERIRKGFAIPDLQDEYVDAQEQWYSSRPDYIDRMTTRSSKYLFHIVEELEQRNMPTELALLPYIESAFNPQAVSSAKAAGMWQFMPATGSYFDLTQNIFRDDRRDVLASTRAALDYLEKLHRMFGDWHLALAAYNWGEGSVGRAIKRNENKGLGTSYPDLTMPNETRNYVPKLQAVKNIIANPDKFNIELPHIENHPYFQVVDIKRDMDIELVARLADVRLEDFKALNPSFHRPTIFAAGTTQILLPWDNAKVFQRNLAAYNDGQYASWTVWVAPSTMTVANAAQRVGMSEADLRSVNRIPPRMMIKAGSALMVPRTSQHVTDVSSHIADHAHIAFAPEITEVTRRAPVKVRKGDTMASVAKRNGVTVANLARWNDIKPTTKLRAGQSLDVYKTVKMVASGASSKRVAAQSSTANKKAPPKQARKQAVTKKVANTKVAQNQRGGTPNKKKR
;
A
#
# COMPACT_ATOMS: atom_id res chain seq x y z
N MET A 1 -9.67 -62.30 -35.59
CA MET A 1 -8.57 -61.48 -36.20
C MET A 1 -7.89 -60.53 -35.17
N GLU A 2 -8.56 -60.05 -34.21
CA GLU A 2 -8.01 -59.11 -33.21
C GLU A 2 -6.93 -59.65 -32.26
N LYS A 3 -7.01 -60.89 -31.85
CA LYS A 3 -5.99 -61.50 -30.95
C LYS A 3 -4.57 -61.66 -31.54
N ARG A 4 -4.48 -61.77 -32.87
CA ARG A 4 -3.17 -61.88 -33.58
C ARG A 4 -2.46 -60.54 -33.74
N ILE A 5 -3.22 -59.45 -33.86
CA ILE A 5 -2.66 -58.08 -33.98
C ILE A 5 -2.07 -57.60 -32.68
N LEU A 6 -2.70 -57.87 -31.53
CA LEU A 6 -2.20 -57.52 -30.19
C LEU A 6 -0.93 -58.29 -29.79
N MET A 7 -0.79 -59.53 -30.28
CA MET A 7 0.40 -60.35 -29.98
C MET A 7 1.64 -59.88 -30.74
N ASN A 8 1.46 -59.43 -32.01
CA ASN A 8 2.56 -58.87 -32.81
C ASN A 8 3.00 -57.47 -32.29
N LEU A 9 2.10 -56.67 -31.76
CA LEU A 9 2.43 -55.37 -31.16
C LEU A 9 3.23 -55.47 -29.86
N ARG A 10 2.98 -56.50 -29.05
CA ARG A 10 3.76 -56.79 -27.85
C ARG A 10 5.19 -57.26 -28.15
N HIS A 11 5.40 -58.05 -29.21
CA HIS A 11 6.75 -58.47 -29.63
C HIS A 11 7.55 -57.34 -30.24
N LEU A 12 6.89 -56.38 -30.92
CA LEU A 12 7.55 -55.18 -31.47
C LEU A 12 8.02 -54.21 -30.35
N LEU A 13 7.20 -54.06 -29.30
CA LEU A 13 7.54 -53.22 -28.16
C LEU A 13 8.72 -53.80 -27.31
N VAL A 14 8.81 -55.12 -27.18
CA VAL A 14 9.94 -55.78 -26.50
C VAL A 14 11.22 -55.70 -27.35
N ALA A 15 11.13 -55.81 -28.66
CA ALA A 15 12.29 -55.65 -29.57
C ALA A 15 12.88 -54.22 -29.59
N VAL A 16 12.01 -53.21 -29.46
CA VAL A 16 12.47 -51.79 -29.40
C VAL A 16 13.08 -51.45 -28.03
N SER A 17 12.57 -52.06 -26.92
CA SER A 17 13.15 -51.85 -25.57
C SER A 17 14.54 -52.51 -25.42
N VAL A 18 14.81 -53.59 -26.13
CA VAL A 18 16.14 -54.29 -26.05
C VAL A 18 17.20 -53.56 -26.89
N ALA A 19 16.78 -52.83 -27.94
CA ALA A 19 17.72 -52.07 -28.79
C ALA A 19 18.25 -50.80 -28.11
N TRP A 20 17.62 -50.28 -27.04
CA TRP A 20 18.07 -49.10 -26.31
C TRP A 20 19.02 -49.42 -25.14
N LEU A 21 19.26 -50.70 -24.79
CA LEU A 21 20.16 -51.12 -23.74
C LEU A 21 21.55 -51.58 -24.22
N ALA A 22 21.83 -51.58 -25.52
CA ALA A 22 23.10 -52.04 -26.10
C ALA A 22 24.06 -50.90 -26.49
N GLY A 23 23.86 -49.68 -26.00
CA GLY A 23 24.64 -48.50 -26.40
C GLY A 23 25.70 -48.01 -25.42
N CYS A 24 26.17 -48.82 -24.46
CA CYS A 24 27.34 -48.51 -23.66
C CYS A 24 28.48 -49.50 -23.95
N ALA A 25 29.07 -49.39 -25.12
CA ALA A 25 30.38 -50.02 -25.38
C ALA A 25 31.44 -49.22 -24.65
N THR A 26 32.01 -49.79 -23.60
CA THR A 26 33.21 -49.33 -22.92
C THR A 26 34.38 -49.35 -23.90
N ALA A 27 34.92 -48.19 -24.26
CA ALA A 27 36.20 -48.08 -24.89
C ALA A 27 37.29 -48.59 -23.89
N PRO A 28 38.26 -49.39 -24.35
CA PRO A 28 39.35 -49.83 -23.48
C PRO A 28 40.18 -48.64 -23.03
N PRO A 29 40.76 -48.63 -21.82
CA PRO A 29 41.65 -47.59 -21.39
C PRO A 29 42.93 -47.67 -22.25
N THR A 30 43.15 -46.65 -23.08
CA THR A 30 44.47 -46.44 -23.70
C THR A 30 45.41 -45.92 -22.61
N THR A 31 46.23 -46.82 -22.07
CA THR A 31 47.40 -46.47 -21.29
C THR A 31 48.38 -45.80 -22.23
N VAL A 32 48.51 -44.47 -22.11
CA VAL A 32 49.55 -43.71 -22.74
C VAL A 32 50.77 -43.74 -21.79
N ASP A 33 51.60 -44.79 -21.89
CA ASP A 33 52.88 -44.80 -21.29
C ASP A 33 53.87 -44.08 -22.24
N GLY A 34 54.19 -42.86 -21.88
CA GLY A 34 55.22 -42.04 -22.52
C GLY A 34 55.25 -40.64 -21.89
N PRO A 35 56.44 -40.04 -21.73
CA PRO A 35 56.56 -38.70 -21.22
C PRO A 35 55.81 -37.75 -22.14
N LEU A 36 54.88 -36.95 -21.54
CA LEU A 36 54.14 -35.93 -22.24
C LEU A 36 55.06 -35.00 -22.99
N LYS A 37 55.02 -35.01 -24.32
CA LYS A 37 55.74 -34.03 -25.13
C LYS A 37 55.24 -32.61 -24.74
N PRO A 38 56.17 -31.65 -24.55
CA PRO A 38 55.83 -30.29 -24.29
C PRO A 38 54.88 -29.80 -25.42
N ILE A 39 53.76 -29.25 -25.09
CA ILE A 39 52.85 -28.55 -26.02
C ILE A 39 53.68 -27.40 -26.59
N THR A 40 54.20 -27.57 -27.80
CA THR A 40 54.83 -26.49 -28.56
C THR A 40 53.82 -25.37 -28.65
N GLN A 41 54.21 -24.18 -28.17
CA GLN A 41 53.40 -22.98 -28.13
C GLN A 41 52.57 -22.83 -29.41
N ALA A 42 51.27 -23.09 -29.30
CA ALA A 42 50.33 -22.64 -30.30
C ALA A 42 50.45 -21.10 -30.37
N LYS A 43 50.83 -20.57 -31.56
CA LYS A 43 50.75 -19.12 -31.78
C LYS A 43 49.41 -18.65 -31.25
N PRO A 44 49.40 -17.59 -30.40
CA PRO A 44 48.13 -17.03 -29.99
C PRO A 44 47.40 -16.60 -31.25
N ILE A 45 46.32 -17.30 -31.60
CA ILE A 45 45.32 -16.78 -32.50
C ILE A 45 44.74 -15.59 -31.72
N SER A 46 45.17 -14.39 -32.13
CA SER A 46 44.53 -13.15 -31.70
C SER A 46 43.16 -13.16 -32.36
N SER A 47 42.26 -14.01 -31.87
CA SER A 47 40.85 -13.69 -31.97
C SER A 47 40.68 -12.44 -31.07
N LYS A 48 40.49 -11.29 -31.69
CA LYS A 48 39.80 -10.21 -31.00
C LYS A 48 38.55 -10.86 -30.40
N VAL A 49 38.64 -11.22 -29.12
CA VAL A 49 37.42 -11.34 -28.31
C VAL A 49 36.77 -10.00 -28.53
N ALA A 50 35.71 -9.96 -29.36
CA ALA A 50 34.83 -8.82 -29.38
C ALA A 50 34.55 -8.62 -27.90
N SER A 51 35.03 -7.52 -27.36
CA SER A 51 34.59 -7.08 -26.05
C SER A 51 33.08 -7.03 -26.21
N LEU A 52 32.41 -8.03 -25.67
CA LEU A 52 31.02 -7.85 -25.30
C LEU A 52 31.08 -6.68 -24.33
N GLU A 53 30.85 -5.47 -24.86
CA GLU A 53 30.56 -4.34 -24.04
C GLU A 53 29.29 -4.75 -23.28
N THR A 54 29.50 -5.42 -22.16
CA THR A 54 28.48 -5.62 -21.17
C THR A 54 28.15 -4.20 -20.73
N ASN A 55 27.03 -3.71 -21.18
CA ASN A 55 26.46 -2.45 -20.73
C ASN A 55 26.30 -2.55 -19.22
N ASN A 56 27.34 -2.15 -18.47
CA ASN A 56 27.34 -2.23 -17.01
C ASN A 56 26.50 -1.12 -16.39
N ASP A 57 26.06 -0.15 -17.19
CA ASP A 57 25.22 0.96 -16.72
C ASP A 57 23.75 0.69 -17.05
N LEU A 58 22.93 0.60 -16.02
CA LEU A 58 21.48 0.41 -16.13
C LEU A 58 20.78 1.58 -16.85
N TRP A 59 21.33 2.81 -16.76
CA TRP A 59 20.77 3.97 -17.45
C TRP A 59 20.81 3.81 -18.97
N GLU A 60 21.86 3.20 -19.52
CA GLU A 60 21.91 2.94 -20.96
C GLU A 60 20.85 1.92 -21.39
N ARG A 61 20.61 0.88 -20.57
CA ARG A 61 19.55 -0.09 -20.81
C ARG A 61 18.19 0.60 -20.83
N ILE A 62 17.92 1.49 -19.86
CA ILE A 62 16.70 2.28 -19.78
C ILE A 62 16.54 3.18 -21.02
N ARG A 63 17.58 3.92 -21.42
CA ARG A 63 17.55 4.81 -22.60
C ARG A 63 17.23 4.04 -23.88
N LYS A 64 17.80 2.85 -24.07
CA LYS A 64 17.56 1.99 -25.25
C LYS A 64 16.12 1.52 -25.39
N GLY A 65 15.39 1.41 -24.27
CA GLY A 65 14.00 0.96 -24.26
C GLY A 65 12.97 2.09 -24.28
N PHE A 66 13.37 3.35 -24.47
CA PHE A 66 12.44 4.46 -24.62
C PHE A 66 11.60 4.31 -25.89
N ALA A 67 10.28 4.34 -25.76
CA ALA A 67 9.34 4.13 -26.86
C ALA A 67 8.07 4.99 -26.77
N ILE A 68 7.87 5.74 -25.70
CA ILE A 68 6.76 6.68 -25.59
C ILE A 68 7.06 7.90 -26.47
N PRO A 69 6.16 8.33 -27.38
CA PRO A 69 6.34 9.53 -28.15
C PRO A 69 6.64 10.75 -27.28
N ASP A 70 7.56 11.61 -27.72
CA ASP A 70 7.89 12.80 -26.97
C ASP A 70 6.76 13.82 -26.97
N LEU A 71 6.44 14.33 -25.79
CA LEU A 71 5.56 15.49 -25.62
C LEU A 71 6.40 16.76 -25.68
N GLN A 72 6.05 17.67 -26.59
CA GLN A 72 6.69 18.98 -26.70
C GLN A 72 5.65 20.05 -26.37
N ASP A 73 5.74 20.63 -25.20
CA ASP A 73 4.93 21.78 -24.79
C ASP A 73 5.63 22.59 -23.68
N GLU A 74 5.12 23.80 -23.41
CA GLU A 74 5.64 24.70 -22.38
C GLU A 74 5.66 24.11 -20.96
N TYR A 75 4.80 23.14 -20.69
CA TYR A 75 4.79 22.46 -19.38
C TYR A 75 5.99 21.54 -19.22
N VAL A 76 6.49 20.93 -20.30
CA VAL A 76 7.72 20.11 -20.26
C VAL A 76 8.91 21.00 -19.91
N ASP A 77 9.07 22.12 -20.60
CA ASP A 77 10.16 23.09 -20.35
C ASP A 77 10.15 23.58 -18.89
N ALA A 78 8.96 23.91 -18.38
CA ALA A 78 8.79 24.33 -16.98
C ALA A 78 9.19 23.23 -15.98
N GLN A 79 8.89 21.95 -16.27
CA GLN A 79 9.28 20.83 -15.43
C GLN A 79 10.79 20.53 -15.55
N GLU A 80 11.37 20.59 -16.74
CA GLU A 80 12.83 20.47 -16.93
C GLU A 80 13.58 21.52 -16.08
N GLN A 81 13.17 22.77 -16.15
CA GLN A 81 13.75 23.83 -15.33
C GLN A 81 13.56 23.57 -13.83
N TRP A 82 12.38 23.07 -13.43
CA TRP A 82 12.11 22.79 -12.04
C TRP A 82 13.02 21.69 -11.48
N TYR A 83 13.23 20.60 -12.23
CA TYR A 83 14.11 19.51 -11.81
C TYR A 83 15.58 19.92 -11.88
N SER A 84 16.04 20.50 -12.99
CA SER A 84 17.44 20.85 -13.19
C SER A 84 17.96 21.92 -12.20
N SER A 85 17.06 22.79 -11.71
CA SER A 85 17.39 23.74 -10.63
C SER A 85 17.52 23.10 -9.24
N ARG A 86 17.35 21.77 -9.11
CA ARG A 86 17.36 21.03 -7.83
C ARG A 86 18.20 19.75 -7.91
N PRO A 87 19.51 19.85 -8.16
CA PRO A 87 20.38 18.69 -8.33
C PRO A 87 20.35 17.75 -7.11
N ASP A 88 20.34 18.28 -5.89
CA ASP A 88 20.21 17.49 -4.66
C ASP A 88 18.91 16.67 -4.60
N TYR A 89 17.84 17.15 -5.22
CA TYR A 89 16.59 16.39 -5.27
C TYR A 89 16.71 15.22 -6.23
N ILE A 90 17.32 15.45 -7.39
CA ILE A 90 17.59 14.39 -8.39
C ILE A 90 18.54 13.35 -7.79
N ASP A 91 19.64 13.75 -7.17
CA ASP A 91 20.57 12.83 -6.52
C ASP A 91 19.86 11.93 -5.48
N ARG A 92 19.06 12.51 -4.60
CA ARG A 92 18.31 11.72 -3.60
C ARG A 92 17.34 10.72 -4.23
N MET A 93 16.63 11.09 -5.29
CA MET A 93 15.67 10.18 -5.90
C MET A 93 16.37 9.11 -6.75
N THR A 94 17.47 9.42 -7.45
CA THR A 94 18.25 8.44 -8.21
C THR A 94 19.00 7.47 -7.29
N THR A 95 19.56 7.94 -6.18
CA THR A 95 20.15 7.07 -5.14
C THR A 95 19.11 6.11 -4.56
N ARG A 96 17.86 6.57 -4.30
CA ARG A 96 16.80 5.67 -3.82
C ARG A 96 16.42 4.63 -4.85
N SER A 97 16.34 5.00 -6.12
CA SER A 97 15.90 4.13 -7.20
C SER A 97 16.88 3.00 -7.49
N SER A 98 18.18 3.18 -7.20
CA SER A 98 19.23 2.20 -7.50
C SER A 98 18.91 0.80 -6.96
N LYS A 99 18.16 0.70 -5.87
CA LYS A 99 17.76 -0.59 -5.27
C LYS A 99 16.65 -1.31 -6.04
N TYR A 100 15.88 -0.60 -6.87
CA TYR A 100 14.62 -1.11 -7.44
C TYR A 100 14.59 -1.10 -8.97
N LEU A 101 15.33 -0.19 -9.61
CA LEU A 101 15.25 0.07 -11.05
C LEU A 101 15.53 -1.17 -11.88
N PHE A 102 16.54 -1.98 -11.53
CA PHE A 102 16.86 -3.19 -12.28
C PHE A 102 15.62 -4.11 -12.39
N HIS A 103 14.97 -4.40 -11.26
CA HIS A 103 13.77 -5.23 -11.24
C HIS A 103 12.61 -4.62 -12.08
N ILE A 104 12.40 -3.31 -11.98
CA ILE A 104 11.32 -2.63 -12.72
C ILE A 104 11.59 -2.69 -14.22
N VAL A 105 12.84 -2.48 -14.64
CA VAL A 105 13.23 -2.54 -16.06
C VAL A 105 13.05 -3.95 -16.61
N GLU A 106 13.47 -4.99 -15.87
CA GLU A 106 13.24 -6.38 -16.26
C GLU A 106 11.77 -6.71 -16.45
N GLU A 107 10.91 -6.30 -15.52
CA GLU A 107 9.46 -6.51 -15.60
C GLU A 107 8.84 -5.78 -16.82
N LEU A 108 9.33 -4.59 -17.15
CA LEU A 108 8.88 -3.84 -18.33
C LEU A 108 9.31 -4.54 -19.63
N GLU A 109 10.56 -4.95 -19.73
CA GLU A 109 11.08 -5.64 -20.92
C GLU A 109 10.38 -6.98 -21.17
N GLN A 110 10.16 -7.77 -20.12
CA GLN A 110 9.41 -9.04 -20.22
C GLN A 110 7.99 -8.84 -20.75
N ARG A 111 7.41 -7.68 -20.54
CA ARG A 111 6.05 -7.30 -21.01
C ARG A 111 6.07 -6.52 -22.34
N ASN A 112 7.24 -6.26 -22.92
CA ASN A 112 7.42 -5.39 -24.07
C ASN A 112 6.80 -3.99 -23.87
N MET A 113 6.95 -3.44 -22.66
CA MET A 113 6.49 -2.10 -22.28
C MET A 113 7.63 -1.08 -22.36
N PRO A 114 7.33 0.19 -22.68
CA PRO A 114 8.32 1.25 -22.74
C PRO A 114 9.04 1.45 -21.39
N THR A 115 10.36 1.57 -21.43
CA THR A 115 11.16 1.72 -20.20
C THR A 115 11.04 3.08 -19.53
N GLU A 116 10.47 4.09 -20.19
CA GLU A 116 10.08 5.35 -19.54
C GLU A 116 9.17 5.11 -18.34
N LEU A 117 8.39 4.05 -18.35
CA LEU A 117 7.49 3.70 -17.25
C LEU A 117 8.25 3.35 -15.97
N ALA A 118 9.52 2.95 -16.05
CA ALA A 118 10.39 2.82 -14.87
C ALA A 118 10.64 4.15 -14.15
N LEU A 119 10.38 5.26 -14.82
CA LEU A 119 10.57 6.61 -14.27
C LEU A 119 9.33 7.16 -13.55
N LEU A 120 8.18 6.46 -13.60
CA LEU A 120 6.96 6.90 -12.91
C LEU A 120 7.13 7.06 -11.39
N PRO A 121 7.82 6.16 -10.66
CA PRO A 121 8.05 6.34 -9.24
C PRO A 121 8.80 7.63 -8.87
N TYR A 122 9.56 8.25 -9.80
CA TYR A 122 10.19 9.54 -9.56
C TYR A 122 9.15 10.64 -9.37
N ILE A 123 8.12 10.66 -10.20
CA ILE A 123 7.08 11.69 -10.15
C ILE A 123 5.98 11.38 -9.14
N GLU A 124 5.80 10.11 -8.77
CA GLU A 124 4.79 9.67 -7.79
C GLU A 124 5.28 9.86 -6.34
N SER A 125 6.51 9.45 -6.04
CA SER A 125 7.00 9.38 -4.65
C SER A 125 8.47 9.73 -4.47
N ALA A 126 9.18 10.19 -5.51
CA ALA A 126 10.64 10.26 -5.53
C ALA A 126 11.30 8.91 -5.11
N PHE A 127 10.77 7.81 -5.63
CA PHE A 127 11.16 6.44 -5.30
C PHE A 127 11.13 6.11 -3.79
N ASN A 128 10.21 6.71 -3.05
CA ASN A 128 10.06 6.41 -1.63
C ASN A 128 8.99 5.32 -1.40
N PRO A 129 9.35 4.07 -1.12
CA PRO A 129 8.38 3.00 -0.91
C PRO A 129 7.56 3.16 0.37
N GLN A 130 8.00 4.01 1.30
CA GLN A 130 7.27 4.34 2.53
C GLN A 130 6.32 5.53 2.37
N ALA A 131 6.27 6.17 1.19
CA ALA A 131 5.44 7.35 0.97
C ALA A 131 3.96 7.05 1.20
N VAL A 132 3.28 7.98 1.86
CA VAL A 132 1.82 7.97 2.03
C VAL A 132 1.31 9.38 1.81
N SER A 133 0.43 9.56 0.83
CA SER A 133 -0.18 10.85 0.53
C SER A 133 -1.30 11.20 1.52
N SER A 134 -1.72 12.47 1.53
CA SER A 134 -2.89 12.93 2.30
C SER A 134 -4.17 12.22 1.88
N ALA A 135 -4.27 11.79 0.62
CA ALA A 135 -5.36 11.00 0.07
C ALA A 135 -5.23 9.50 0.37
N LYS A 136 -4.18 9.06 1.12
CA LYS A 136 -3.88 7.68 1.48
C LYS A 136 -3.40 6.81 0.32
N ALA A 137 -2.93 7.39 -0.78
CA ALA A 137 -2.13 6.64 -1.72
C ALA A 137 -0.82 6.21 -1.05
N ALA A 138 -0.28 5.03 -1.36
CA ALA A 138 0.88 4.47 -0.66
C ALA A 138 1.86 3.78 -1.61
N GLY A 139 3.13 3.75 -1.17
CA GLY A 139 4.21 3.07 -1.86
C GLY A 139 4.87 3.92 -2.95
N MET A 140 5.85 3.34 -3.64
CA MET A 140 6.57 4.03 -4.71
C MET A 140 5.66 4.36 -5.90
N TRP A 141 4.65 3.53 -6.17
CA TRP A 141 3.67 3.65 -7.24
C TRP A 141 2.39 4.42 -6.85
N GLN A 142 2.28 4.89 -5.60
CA GLN A 142 1.16 5.67 -5.05
C GLN A 142 -0.24 5.06 -5.30
N PHE A 143 -0.37 3.75 -5.06
CA PHE A 143 -1.68 3.10 -5.16
C PHE A 143 -2.68 3.65 -4.15
N MET A 144 -3.85 4.07 -4.62
CA MET A 144 -5.03 4.29 -3.78
C MET A 144 -5.52 2.99 -3.16
N PRO A 145 -6.09 2.99 -1.94
CA PRO A 145 -6.54 1.77 -1.28
C PRO A 145 -7.44 0.88 -2.13
N ALA A 146 -8.44 1.46 -2.79
CA ALA A 146 -9.38 0.71 -3.62
C ALA A 146 -8.73 0.14 -4.89
N THR A 147 -7.85 0.93 -5.54
CA THR A 147 -7.11 0.48 -6.72
C THR A 147 -6.14 -0.63 -6.34
N GLY A 148 -5.44 -0.50 -5.21
CA GLY A 148 -4.57 -1.56 -4.71
C GLY A 148 -5.32 -2.87 -4.48
N SER A 149 -6.49 -2.81 -3.82
CA SER A 149 -7.32 -4.00 -3.60
C SER A 149 -7.85 -4.61 -4.91
N TYR A 150 -8.11 -3.80 -5.94
CA TYR A 150 -8.53 -4.29 -7.25
C TYR A 150 -7.42 -5.08 -7.96
N PHE A 151 -6.15 -4.75 -7.69
CA PHE A 151 -4.97 -5.44 -8.22
C PHE A 151 -4.32 -6.41 -7.21
N ASP A 152 -5.11 -6.95 -6.28
CA ASP A 152 -4.72 -7.97 -5.30
C ASP A 152 -3.58 -7.53 -4.35
N LEU A 153 -3.45 -6.23 -4.09
CA LEU A 153 -2.52 -5.71 -3.08
C LEU A 153 -3.18 -5.78 -1.70
N THR A 154 -2.74 -6.72 -0.89
CA THR A 154 -3.26 -6.94 0.47
C THR A 154 -2.99 -5.75 1.36
N GLN A 155 -4.01 -5.29 2.08
CA GLN A 155 -3.93 -4.17 3.03
C GLN A 155 -4.58 -4.60 4.33
N ASN A 156 -3.78 -4.98 5.32
CA ASN A 156 -4.28 -5.41 6.62
C ASN A 156 -3.44 -4.82 7.77
N ILE A 157 -3.66 -5.30 9.00
CA ILE A 157 -2.94 -4.79 10.18
C ILE A 157 -1.46 -5.18 10.25
N PHE A 158 -1.02 -6.12 9.42
CA PHE A 158 0.36 -6.63 9.43
C PHE A 158 1.18 -6.13 8.27
N ARG A 159 0.57 -6.01 7.09
CA ARG A 159 1.24 -5.61 5.86
C ARG A 159 0.37 -4.71 4.97
N ASP A 160 1.05 -3.96 4.12
CA ASP A 160 0.43 -3.13 3.08
C ASP A 160 1.21 -3.33 1.78
N ASP A 161 0.70 -4.23 0.91
CA ASP A 161 1.39 -4.65 -0.31
C ASP A 161 1.45 -3.56 -1.39
N ARG A 162 0.77 -2.43 -1.19
CA ARG A 162 0.96 -1.23 -2.01
C ARG A 162 2.38 -0.65 -1.88
N ARG A 163 3.09 -1.04 -0.82
CA ARG A 163 4.50 -0.69 -0.57
C ARG A 163 5.44 -1.81 -0.96
N ASP A 164 4.95 -3.04 -1.12
CA ASP A 164 5.77 -4.18 -1.51
C ASP A 164 6.40 -3.94 -2.88
N VAL A 165 7.70 -4.18 -3.00
CA VAL A 165 8.46 -3.87 -4.22
C VAL A 165 7.98 -4.70 -5.40
N LEU A 166 7.82 -6.01 -5.22
CA LEU A 166 7.42 -6.92 -6.29
C LEU A 166 5.93 -6.79 -6.61
N ALA A 167 5.08 -6.91 -5.57
CA ALA A 167 3.64 -6.89 -5.74
C ALA A 167 3.14 -5.57 -6.32
N SER A 168 3.65 -4.42 -5.82
CA SER A 168 3.20 -3.13 -6.33
C SER A 168 3.74 -2.83 -7.72
N THR A 169 4.95 -3.29 -8.08
CA THR A 169 5.46 -3.17 -9.45
C THR A 169 4.61 -3.99 -10.41
N ARG A 170 4.36 -5.27 -10.13
CA ARG A 170 3.44 -6.10 -10.93
C ARG A 170 2.09 -5.39 -11.12
N ALA A 171 1.47 -4.95 -10.04
CA ALA A 171 0.16 -4.31 -10.09
C ALA A 171 0.17 -2.99 -10.90
N ALA A 172 1.24 -2.19 -10.81
CA ALA A 172 1.37 -0.95 -11.56
C ALA A 172 1.49 -1.22 -13.06
N LEU A 173 2.28 -2.21 -13.45
CA LEU A 173 2.44 -2.58 -14.86
C LEU A 173 1.16 -3.22 -15.42
N ASP A 174 0.48 -4.08 -14.66
CA ASP A 174 -0.84 -4.63 -15.03
C ASP A 174 -1.86 -3.50 -15.25
N TYR A 175 -1.86 -2.49 -14.40
CA TYR A 175 -2.77 -1.34 -14.55
C TYR A 175 -2.41 -0.47 -15.75
N LEU A 176 -1.14 -0.14 -15.94
CA LEU A 176 -0.67 0.64 -17.09
C LEU A 176 -0.95 -0.07 -18.43
N GLU A 177 -0.72 -1.38 -18.48
CA GLU A 177 -1.05 -2.18 -19.65
C GLU A 177 -2.56 -2.19 -19.95
N LYS A 178 -3.40 -2.35 -18.92
CA LYS A 178 -4.86 -2.21 -19.03
C LYS A 178 -5.25 -0.84 -19.58
N LEU A 179 -4.66 0.23 -19.06
CA LEU A 179 -4.95 1.60 -19.48
C LEU A 179 -4.51 1.85 -20.93
N HIS A 180 -3.33 1.37 -21.32
CA HIS A 180 -2.85 1.48 -22.69
C HIS A 180 -3.74 0.69 -23.66
N ARG A 181 -4.16 -0.51 -23.33
CA ARG A 181 -5.15 -1.26 -24.15
C ARG A 181 -6.49 -0.53 -24.29
N MET A 182 -6.90 0.24 -23.27
CA MET A 182 -8.17 0.99 -23.27
C MET A 182 -8.13 2.23 -24.16
N PHE A 183 -7.00 2.95 -24.18
CA PHE A 183 -6.92 4.25 -24.85
C PHE A 183 -6.08 4.23 -26.12
N GLY A 184 -5.25 3.21 -26.35
CA GLY A 184 -4.36 3.09 -27.51
C GLY A 184 -3.22 4.10 -27.56
N ASP A 185 -3.06 4.91 -26.50
CA ASP A 185 -2.09 6.01 -26.40
C ASP A 185 -1.48 6.06 -25.00
N TRP A 186 -0.15 6.16 -24.89
CA TRP A 186 0.54 6.18 -23.62
C TRP A 186 0.31 7.46 -22.82
N HIS A 187 0.19 8.62 -23.46
CA HIS A 187 -0.09 9.87 -22.75
C HIS A 187 -1.47 9.84 -22.11
N LEU A 188 -2.47 9.30 -22.82
CA LEU A 188 -3.81 9.09 -22.27
C LEU A 188 -3.84 8.02 -21.16
N ALA A 189 -3.06 6.94 -21.33
CA ALA A 189 -2.90 5.91 -20.30
C ALA A 189 -2.28 6.49 -19.01
N LEU A 190 -1.24 7.30 -19.14
CA LEU A 190 -0.60 8.00 -18.03
C LEU A 190 -1.53 9.02 -17.36
N ALA A 191 -2.28 9.79 -18.16
CA ALA A 191 -3.33 10.66 -17.62
C ALA A 191 -4.40 9.88 -16.84
N ALA A 192 -4.76 8.68 -17.33
CA ALA A 192 -5.73 7.82 -16.66
C ALA A 192 -5.18 7.16 -15.40
N TYR A 193 -3.89 6.84 -15.34
CA TYR A 193 -3.22 6.37 -14.14
C TYR A 193 -3.34 7.40 -13.00
N ASN A 194 -3.12 8.68 -13.32
CA ASN A 194 -3.20 9.79 -12.35
C ASN A 194 -4.65 10.20 -12.00
N TRP A 195 -5.51 10.34 -13.01
CA TRP A 195 -6.87 10.93 -12.85
C TRP A 195 -8.00 9.90 -12.82
N GLY A 196 -7.70 8.66 -13.17
CA GLY A 196 -8.64 7.55 -13.30
C GLY A 196 -9.23 7.43 -14.72
N GLU A 197 -9.33 6.20 -15.21
CA GLU A 197 -9.80 5.87 -16.55
C GLU A 197 -11.19 6.42 -16.87
N GLY A 198 -12.10 6.42 -15.90
CA GLY A 198 -13.45 6.99 -16.07
C GLY A 198 -13.43 8.50 -16.30
N SER A 199 -12.48 9.24 -15.74
CA SER A 199 -12.36 10.69 -15.91
C SER A 199 -11.81 11.04 -17.29
N VAL A 200 -10.77 10.35 -17.73
CA VAL A 200 -10.19 10.51 -19.07
C VAL A 200 -11.22 10.13 -20.13
N GLY A 201 -11.91 8.98 -20.01
CA GLY A 201 -12.95 8.57 -20.94
C GLY A 201 -14.09 9.58 -21.07
N ARG A 202 -14.51 10.20 -19.96
CA ARG A 202 -15.51 11.29 -19.99
C ARG A 202 -14.99 12.56 -20.67
N ALA A 203 -13.70 12.88 -20.51
CA ALA A 203 -13.09 14.03 -21.16
C ALA A 203 -12.99 13.82 -22.68
N ILE A 204 -12.54 12.66 -23.12
CA ILE A 204 -12.54 12.24 -24.53
C ILE A 204 -13.95 12.37 -25.13
N LYS A 205 -14.95 11.73 -24.51
CA LYS A 205 -16.34 11.77 -24.98
C LYS A 205 -16.91 13.19 -25.07
N ARG A 206 -16.52 14.07 -24.15
CA ARG A 206 -16.94 15.48 -24.20
C ARG A 206 -16.36 16.21 -25.41
N ASN A 207 -15.11 15.93 -25.76
CA ASN A 207 -14.44 16.55 -26.91
C ASN A 207 -14.99 15.97 -28.22
N GLU A 208 -15.18 14.64 -28.33
CA GLU A 208 -15.84 13.99 -29.47
C GLU A 208 -17.20 14.63 -29.79
N ASN A 209 -18.03 14.79 -28.75
CA ASN A 209 -19.35 15.42 -28.93
C ASN A 209 -19.31 16.88 -29.40
N LYS A 210 -18.14 17.53 -29.32
CA LYS A 210 -17.92 18.90 -29.77
C LYS A 210 -17.11 18.99 -31.06
N GLY A 211 -16.68 17.86 -31.62
CA GLY A 211 -15.80 17.80 -32.79
C GLY A 211 -14.38 18.34 -32.51
N LEU A 212 -13.92 18.23 -31.23
CA LEU A 212 -12.58 18.66 -30.81
C LEU A 212 -11.61 17.47 -30.78
N GLY A 213 -10.30 17.77 -30.80
CA GLY A 213 -9.25 16.77 -30.63
C GLY A 213 -9.38 15.98 -29.33
N THR A 214 -8.92 14.72 -29.32
CA THR A 214 -9.02 13.79 -28.20
C THR A 214 -7.69 13.31 -27.68
N SER A 215 -6.58 13.86 -28.19
CA SER A 215 -5.24 13.60 -27.67
C SER A 215 -5.04 14.23 -26.29
N TYR A 216 -4.00 13.81 -25.58
CA TYR A 216 -3.71 14.31 -24.22
C TYR A 216 -3.72 15.85 -24.12
N PRO A 217 -3.04 16.61 -25.01
CA PRO A 217 -3.06 18.09 -24.94
C PRO A 217 -4.45 18.69 -25.18
N ASP A 218 -5.33 18.02 -25.91
CA ASP A 218 -6.66 18.55 -26.24
C ASP A 218 -7.65 18.48 -25.08
N LEU A 219 -7.39 17.61 -24.10
CA LEU A 219 -8.35 17.34 -23.03
C LEU A 219 -8.34 18.45 -21.97
N THR A 220 -9.53 18.83 -21.50
CA THR A 220 -9.67 19.64 -20.29
C THR A 220 -9.57 18.72 -19.07
N MET A 221 -8.52 18.91 -18.27
CA MET A 221 -8.18 18.10 -17.11
C MET A 221 -7.66 18.97 -15.95
N PRO A 222 -7.59 18.43 -14.70
CA PRO A 222 -7.00 19.14 -13.56
C PRO A 222 -5.52 19.48 -13.80
N ASN A 223 -5.02 20.55 -13.17
CA ASN A 223 -3.62 20.95 -13.29
C ASN A 223 -2.62 19.86 -12.90
N GLU A 224 -2.94 19.03 -11.92
CA GLU A 224 -2.10 17.90 -11.54
C GLU A 224 -1.91 16.93 -12.72
N THR A 225 -3.01 16.52 -13.34
CA THR A 225 -3.00 15.63 -14.51
C THR A 225 -2.39 16.30 -15.73
N ARG A 226 -2.67 17.60 -15.96
CA ARG A 226 -2.07 18.39 -17.04
C ARG A 226 -0.54 18.45 -16.97
N ASN A 227 0.03 18.36 -15.78
CA ASN A 227 1.46 18.36 -15.55
C ASN A 227 2.06 16.94 -15.38
N TYR A 228 1.25 15.91 -15.41
CA TYR A 228 1.70 14.55 -15.10
C TYR A 228 2.62 13.97 -16.17
N VAL A 229 2.18 13.96 -17.43
CA VAL A 229 3.02 13.54 -18.57
C VAL A 229 4.21 14.48 -18.77
N PRO A 230 4.06 15.83 -18.70
CA PRO A 230 5.21 16.75 -18.74
C PRO A 230 6.27 16.49 -17.67
N LYS A 231 5.89 16.12 -16.45
CA LYS A 231 6.87 15.72 -15.41
C LYS A 231 7.64 14.46 -15.79
N LEU A 232 6.95 13.44 -16.32
CA LEU A 232 7.61 12.21 -16.77
C LEU A 232 8.54 12.51 -17.94
N GLN A 233 8.10 13.30 -18.91
CA GLN A 233 8.90 13.70 -20.07
C GLN A 233 10.16 14.47 -19.63
N ALA A 234 10.04 15.39 -18.69
CA ALA A 234 11.18 16.14 -18.16
C ALA A 234 12.20 15.22 -17.47
N VAL A 235 11.75 14.26 -16.65
CA VAL A 235 12.64 13.26 -16.03
C VAL A 235 13.29 12.39 -17.11
N LYS A 236 12.54 11.94 -18.13
CA LYS A 236 13.08 11.22 -19.29
C LYS A 236 14.17 12.02 -20.00
N ASN A 237 13.92 13.30 -20.29
CA ASN A 237 14.87 14.16 -21.00
C ASN A 237 16.17 14.36 -20.22
N ILE A 238 16.07 14.54 -18.89
CA ILE A 238 17.22 14.66 -18.00
C ILE A 238 18.04 13.35 -17.98
N ILE A 239 17.37 12.20 -17.90
CA ILE A 239 18.06 10.90 -17.91
C ILE A 239 18.64 10.61 -19.29
N ALA A 240 17.97 11.01 -20.37
CA ALA A 240 18.46 10.84 -21.73
C ALA A 240 19.76 11.65 -22.00
N ASN A 241 19.80 12.87 -21.51
CA ASN A 241 20.90 13.82 -21.79
C ASN A 241 21.27 14.60 -20.50
N PRO A 242 21.85 13.97 -19.48
CA PRO A 242 22.11 14.60 -18.19
C PRO A 242 23.04 15.81 -18.29
N ASP A 243 24.03 15.78 -19.17
CA ASP A 243 24.99 16.88 -19.40
C ASP A 243 24.31 18.16 -19.85
N LYS A 244 23.23 18.08 -20.66
CA LYS A 244 22.43 19.24 -21.10
C LYS A 244 21.85 20.00 -19.90
N PHE A 245 21.61 19.32 -18.81
CA PHE A 245 20.97 19.86 -17.60
C PHE A 245 21.96 20.09 -16.45
N ASN A 246 23.26 19.89 -16.67
CA ASN A 246 24.31 19.92 -15.65
C ASN A 246 23.99 18.97 -14.47
N ILE A 247 23.49 17.78 -14.78
CA ILE A 247 23.15 16.73 -13.80
C ILE A 247 24.15 15.58 -13.96
N GLU A 248 24.69 15.13 -12.86
CA GLU A 248 25.46 13.90 -12.77
C GLU A 248 24.55 12.78 -12.23
N LEU A 249 24.36 11.72 -13.03
CA LEU A 249 23.60 10.56 -12.59
C LEU A 249 24.55 9.59 -11.87
N PRO A 250 24.15 9.04 -10.71
CA PRO A 250 24.94 8.02 -10.05
C PRO A 250 25.03 6.78 -10.95
N HIS A 251 26.18 6.12 -11.00
CA HIS A 251 26.30 4.83 -11.67
C HIS A 251 25.39 3.80 -10.99
N ILE A 252 24.56 3.11 -11.76
CA ILE A 252 23.73 1.99 -11.32
C ILE A 252 24.14 0.77 -12.14
N GLU A 253 24.62 -0.26 -11.45
CA GLU A 253 25.00 -1.49 -12.12
C GLU A 253 23.80 -2.17 -12.78
N ASN A 254 23.98 -2.68 -13.99
CA ASN A 254 22.99 -3.49 -14.69
C ASN A 254 22.98 -4.93 -14.12
N HIS A 255 22.68 -5.02 -12.83
CA HIS A 255 22.66 -6.25 -12.04
C HIS A 255 21.56 -6.16 -10.96
N PRO A 256 20.88 -7.27 -10.62
CA PRO A 256 19.86 -7.26 -9.55
C PRO A 256 20.47 -6.81 -8.21
N TYR A 257 19.87 -5.82 -7.59
CA TYR A 257 20.28 -5.35 -6.26
C TYR A 257 19.92 -6.34 -5.16
N PHE A 258 18.83 -7.09 -5.33
CA PHE A 258 18.30 -8.02 -4.32
C PHE A 258 17.96 -9.38 -4.90
N GLN A 259 17.87 -10.36 -4.01
CA GLN A 259 17.30 -11.69 -4.29
C GLN A 259 16.02 -11.89 -3.48
N VAL A 260 15.10 -12.68 -4.03
CA VAL A 260 13.91 -13.18 -3.33
C VAL A 260 14.31 -14.41 -2.53
N VAL A 261 13.98 -14.43 -1.25
CA VAL A 261 14.27 -15.54 -0.35
C VAL A 261 12.99 -16.01 0.32
N ASP A 262 12.74 -17.31 0.25
CA ASP A 262 11.55 -17.92 0.89
C ASP A 262 11.77 -18.09 2.39
N ILE A 263 10.73 -17.75 3.17
CA ILE A 263 10.64 -18.04 4.59
C ILE A 263 9.50 -19.04 4.85
N LYS A 264 9.73 -19.98 5.77
CA LYS A 264 8.79 -21.09 6.04
C LYS A 264 8.14 -21.00 7.42
N ARG A 265 8.46 -19.99 8.20
CA ARG A 265 7.98 -19.79 9.57
C ARG A 265 7.93 -18.30 9.91
N ASP A 266 7.14 -17.98 10.91
CA ASP A 266 7.09 -16.61 11.43
C ASP A 266 8.46 -16.18 11.96
N MET A 267 8.91 -14.97 11.61
CA MET A 267 10.22 -14.46 12.01
C MET A 267 10.16 -12.97 12.36
N ASP A 268 10.91 -12.58 13.37
CA ASP A 268 11.10 -11.17 13.66
C ASP A 268 12.02 -10.51 12.61
N ILE A 269 11.65 -9.30 12.18
CA ILE A 269 12.42 -8.57 11.17
C ILE A 269 13.85 -8.27 11.64
N GLU A 270 14.07 -8.07 12.95
CA GLU A 270 15.39 -7.88 13.54
C GLU A 270 16.23 -9.15 13.48
N LEU A 271 15.61 -10.31 13.69
CA LEU A 271 16.29 -11.60 13.54
C LEU A 271 16.69 -11.83 12.09
N VAL A 272 15.78 -11.57 11.14
CA VAL A 272 16.08 -11.69 9.71
C VAL A 272 17.25 -10.80 9.33
N ALA A 273 17.21 -9.52 9.70
CA ALA A 273 18.28 -8.56 9.41
C ALA A 273 19.63 -9.02 9.98
N ARG A 274 19.65 -9.52 11.22
CA ARG A 274 20.85 -10.06 11.88
C ARG A 274 21.38 -11.33 11.18
N LEU A 275 20.50 -12.27 10.85
CA LEU A 275 20.89 -13.50 10.15
C LEU A 275 21.40 -13.23 8.73
N ALA A 276 20.88 -12.18 8.08
CA ALA A 276 21.32 -11.74 6.77
C ALA A 276 22.58 -10.87 6.81
N ASP A 277 23.05 -10.46 7.97
CA ASP A 277 24.12 -9.47 8.14
C ASP A 277 23.81 -8.16 7.38
N VAL A 278 22.59 -7.65 7.56
CA VAL A 278 22.07 -6.44 6.91
C VAL A 278 21.60 -5.47 7.99
N ARG A 279 21.81 -4.17 7.78
CA ARG A 279 21.24 -3.17 8.68
C ARG A 279 19.71 -3.22 8.60
N LEU A 280 19.05 -3.02 9.74
CA LEU A 280 17.58 -3.09 9.82
C LEU A 280 16.89 -2.10 8.87
N GLU A 281 17.49 -0.92 8.67
CA GLU A 281 16.98 0.10 7.75
C GLU A 281 17.04 -0.35 6.30
N ASP A 282 18.11 -1.04 5.89
CA ASP A 282 18.26 -1.57 4.53
C ASP A 282 17.30 -2.74 4.27
N PHE A 283 17.12 -3.61 5.29
CA PHE A 283 16.08 -4.64 5.22
C PHE A 283 14.68 -4.02 5.05
N LYS A 284 14.33 -3.00 5.85
CA LYS A 284 13.05 -2.30 5.76
C LYS A 284 12.87 -1.52 4.46
N ALA A 285 13.95 -1.06 3.85
CA ALA A 285 13.90 -0.40 2.55
C ALA A 285 13.50 -1.37 1.44
N LEU A 286 14.02 -2.61 1.47
CA LEU A 286 13.65 -3.66 0.52
C LEU A 286 12.30 -4.32 0.82
N ASN A 287 11.86 -4.32 2.09
CA ASN A 287 10.63 -4.96 2.55
C ASN A 287 9.67 -3.95 3.21
N PRO A 288 9.29 -2.88 2.52
CA PRO A 288 8.54 -1.78 3.12
C PRO A 288 7.07 -2.10 3.40
N SER A 289 6.56 -3.22 2.90
CA SER A 289 5.21 -3.73 3.17
C SER A 289 5.02 -4.14 4.64
N PHE A 290 6.09 -4.60 5.30
CA PHE A 290 6.02 -5.02 6.70
C PHE A 290 6.08 -3.81 7.64
N HIS A 291 5.02 -3.60 8.37
CA HIS A 291 4.95 -2.51 9.34
C HIS A 291 4.78 -3.00 10.79
N ARG A 292 5.09 -4.26 11.03
CA ARG A 292 5.09 -4.92 12.34
C ARG A 292 6.45 -5.56 12.62
N PRO A 293 6.78 -5.81 13.88
CA PRO A 293 8.09 -6.38 14.24
C PRO A 293 8.30 -7.82 13.76
N THR A 294 7.22 -8.53 13.46
CA THR A 294 7.25 -9.94 13.03
C THR A 294 6.58 -10.10 11.66
N ILE A 295 7.22 -10.89 10.80
CA ILE A 295 6.69 -11.35 9.51
C ILE A 295 5.95 -12.66 9.76
N PHE A 296 4.69 -12.75 9.35
CA PHE A 296 3.90 -13.97 9.41
C PHE A 296 4.01 -14.71 8.08
N ALA A 297 4.74 -15.84 8.08
CA ALA A 297 5.08 -16.58 6.87
C ALA A 297 3.84 -17.11 6.12
N ALA A 298 2.75 -17.36 6.82
CA ALA A 298 1.50 -17.79 6.19
C ALA A 298 0.83 -16.69 5.34
N GLY A 299 1.14 -15.41 5.60
CA GLY A 299 0.62 -14.27 4.82
C GLY A 299 1.58 -13.83 3.71
N THR A 300 2.87 -14.07 3.88
CA THR A 300 3.90 -13.85 2.86
C THR A 300 5.02 -14.85 3.07
N THR A 301 5.38 -15.54 2.01
CA THR A 301 6.44 -16.56 2.04
C THR A 301 7.78 -16.00 1.59
N GLN A 302 7.86 -14.75 1.18
CA GLN A 302 9.02 -14.16 0.52
C GLN A 302 9.47 -12.88 1.19
N ILE A 303 10.79 -12.72 1.27
CA ILE A 303 11.47 -11.49 1.67
C ILE A 303 12.51 -11.12 0.63
N LEU A 304 12.87 -9.85 0.55
CA LEU A 304 13.94 -9.35 -0.30
C LEU A 304 15.18 -9.08 0.56
N LEU A 305 16.30 -9.61 0.12
CA LEU A 305 17.62 -9.35 0.74
C LEU A 305 18.59 -8.85 -0.32
N PRO A 306 19.57 -8.00 0.04
CA PRO A 306 20.62 -7.62 -0.89
C PRO A 306 21.28 -8.88 -1.48
N TRP A 307 21.71 -8.80 -2.72
CA TRP A 307 22.12 -9.95 -3.52
C TRP A 307 23.10 -10.87 -2.79
N ASP A 308 24.18 -10.31 -2.23
CA ASP A 308 25.21 -11.07 -1.54
C ASP A 308 24.77 -11.63 -0.18
N ASN A 309 23.82 -10.95 0.46
CA ASN A 309 23.34 -11.30 1.80
C ASN A 309 22.30 -12.44 1.81
N ALA A 310 21.68 -12.77 0.66
CA ALA A 310 20.71 -13.85 0.57
C ALA A 310 21.33 -15.22 0.95
N LYS A 311 22.51 -15.53 0.44
CA LYS A 311 23.24 -16.77 0.80
C LYS A 311 23.72 -16.76 2.24
N VAL A 312 24.13 -15.60 2.76
CA VAL A 312 24.52 -15.43 4.18
C VAL A 312 23.33 -15.76 5.08
N PHE A 313 22.17 -15.21 4.78
CA PHE A 313 20.93 -15.49 5.49
C PHE A 313 20.58 -16.98 5.50
N GLN A 314 20.57 -17.63 4.34
CA GLN A 314 20.23 -19.06 4.23
C GLN A 314 21.15 -19.95 5.06
N ARG A 315 22.47 -19.69 5.01
CA ARG A 315 23.46 -20.41 5.80
C ARG A 315 23.27 -20.19 7.31
N ASN A 316 23.12 -18.92 7.72
CA ASN A 316 22.93 -18.58 9.13
C ASN A 316 21.58 -19.08 9.68
N LEU A 317 20.52 -19.06 8.86
CA LEU A 317 19.21 -19.60 9.23
C LEU A 317 19.28 -21.12 9.43
N ALA A 318 20.01 -21.83 8.57
CA ALA A 318 20.19 -23.28 8.71
C ALA A 318 20.98 -23.67 9.97
N ALA A 319 21.88 -22.82 10.41
CA ALA A 319 22.68 -23.01 11.62
C ALA A 319 22.02 -22.44 12.89
N TYR A 320 20.92 -21.72 12.76
CA TYR A 320 20.29 -21.05 13.90
C TYR A 320 19.56 -22.01 14.84
N ASN A 321 20.06 -22.12 16.08
CA ASN A 321 19.49 -22.95 17.13
C ASN A 321 19.18 -22.16 18.43
N ASP A 322 19.40 -20.84 18.42
CA ASP A 322 19.43 -20.00 19.63
C ASP A 322 18.06 -19.40 19.98
N GLY A 323 17.00 -20.20 19.99
CA GLY A 323 15.72 -19.75 20.55
C GLY A 323 14.58 -19.54 19.57
N GLN A 324 13.68 -18.59 19.88
CA GLN A 324 12.47 -18.32 19.11
C GLN A 324 12.79 -17.53 17.84
N TYR A 325 12.17 -17.92 16.72
CA TYR A 325 12.25 -17.17 15.46
C TYR A 325 11.38 -15.91 15.46
N ALA A 326 10.27 -15.93 16.19
CA ALA A 326 9.34 -14.83 16.33
C ALA A 326 9.02 -14.59 17.81
N SER A 327 9.13 -13.35 18.26
CA SER A 327 8.79 -12.94 19.63
C SER A 327 7.33 -12.50 19.77
N TRP A 328 6.63 -12.33 18.66
CA TRP A 328 5.22 -11.92 18.61
C TRP A 328 4.35 -12.96 17.92
N THR A 329 3.07 -12.99 18.31
CA THR A 329 2.01 -13.80 17.70
C THR A 329 0.71 -12.98 17.67
N VAL A 330 -0.39 -13.61 17.25
CA VAL A 330 -1.70 -12.97 17.15
C VAL A 330 -2.68 -13.61 18.11
N TRP A 331 -3.33 -12.79 18.91
CA TRP A 331 -4.47 -13.18 19.75
C TRP A 331 -5.75 -12.56 19.21
N VAL A 332 -6.78 -13.36 19.00
CA VAL A 332 -8.09 -12.92 18.53
C VAL A 332 -9.01 -12.70 19.73
N ALA A 333 -9.56 -11.49 19.87
CA ALA A 333 -10.45 -11.13 20.96
C ALA A 333 -11.77 -11.94 20.91
N PRO A 334 -12.08 -12.78 21.90
CA PRO A 334 -13.27 -13.65 21.86
C PRO A 334 -14.58 -12.89 22.08
N SER A 335 -14.52 -11.70 22.67
CA SER A 335 -15.67 -10.84 22.94
C SER A 335 -15.27 -9.37 22.92
N THR A 336 -16.24 -8.46 22.81
CA THR A 336 -15.98 -7.02 22.96
C THR A 336 -15.57 -6.73 24.40
N MET A 337 -14.41 -6.08 24.59
CA MET A 337 -13.84 -5.80 25.91
C MET A 337 -13.04 -4.50 25.93
N THR A 338 -12.75 -4.00 27.14
CA THR A 338 -11.80 -2.90 27.34
C THR A 338 -10.37 -3.32 27.01
N VAL A 339 -9.52 -2.36 26.66
CA VAL A 339 -8.09 -2.66 26.40
C VAL A 339 -7.40 -3.19 27.65
N ALA A 340 -7.76 -2.67 28.84
CA ALA A 340 -7.25 -3.16 30.12
C ALA A 340 -7.55 -4.67 30.32
N ASN A 341 -8.79 -5.11 30.04
CA ASN A 341 -9.16 -6.51 30.16
C ASN A 341 -8.44 -7.39 29.12
N ALA A 342 -8.25 -6.89 27.91
CA ALA A 342 -7.47 -7.60 26.89
C ALA A 342 -6.00 -7.73 27.30
N ALA A 343 -5.40 -6.64 27.78
CA ALA A 343 -4.01 -6.59 28.24
C ALA A 343 -3.75 -7.60 29.37
N GLN A 344 -4.65 -7.66 30.34
CA GLN A 344 -4.57 -8.63 31.45
C GLN A 344 -4.61 -10.09 30.92
N ARG A 345 -5.45 -10.38 29.93
CA ARG A 345 -5.56 -11.74 29.35
C ARG A 345 -4.33 -12.19 28.59
N VAL A 346 -3.61 -11.26 27.98
CA VAL A 346 -2.43 -11.54 27.16
C VAL A 346 -1.11 -11.26 27.90
N GLY A 347 -1.16 -10.91 29.20
CA GLY A 347 0.03 -10.67 30.01
C GLY A 347 0.82 -9.41 29.62
N MET A 348 0.14 -8.38 29.09
CA MET A 348 0.75 -7.10 28.71
C MET A 348 0.27 -5.96 29.60
N SER A 349 1.02 -4.85 29.63
CA SER A 349 0.47 -3.58 30.09
C SER A 349 -0.55 -3.03 29.07
N GLU A 350 -1.55 -2.27 29.56
CA GLU A 350 -2.50 -1.60 28.66
C GLU A 350 -1.79 -0.63 27.70
N ALA A 351 -0.77 0.07 28.17
CA ALA A 351 0.00 1.02 27.38
C ALA A 351 0.74 0.33 26.22
N ASP A 352 1.40 -0.80 26.49
CA ASP A 352 2.11 -1.56 25.48
C ASP A 352 1.15 -2.18 24.46
N LEU A 353 0.02 -2.75 24.92
CA LEU A 353 -0.99 -3.31 24.02
C LEU A 353 -1.56 -2.24 23.09
N ARG A 354 -1.83 -1.03 23.60
CA ARG A 354 -2.27 0.11 22.80
C ARG A 354 -1.21 0.54 21.78
N SER A 355 0.04 0.66 22.23
CA SER A 355 1.16 1.11 21.42
C SER A 355 1.42 0.17 20.23
N VAL A 356 1.63 -1.12 20.52
CA VAL A 356 1.92 -2.15 19.50
C VAL A 356 0.78 -2.29 18.48
N ASN A 357 -0.47 -2.23 18.94
CA ASN A 357 -1.65 -2.42 18.10
C ASN A 357 -2.25 -1.10 17.58
N ARG A 358 -1.65 0.06 17.92
CA ARG A 358 -2.13 1.40 17.53
C ARG A 358 -3.60 1.64 17.89
N ILE A 359 -3.98 1.20 19.11
CA ILE A 359 -5.35 1.32 19.59
C ILE A 359 -5.58 2.76 20.05
N PRO A 360 -6.55 3.50 19.47
CA PRO A 360 -6.83 4.87 19.90
C PRO A 360 -7.30 4.95 21.35
N PRO A 361 -7.09 6.08 22.04
CA PRO A 361 -7.60 6.29 23.40
C PRO A 361 -9.13 6.20 23.43
N ARG A 362 -9.68 5.78 24.56
CA ARG A 362 -11.14 5.65 24.80
C ARG A 362 -11.88 4.72 23.84
N MET A 363 -11.19 3.71 23.33
CA MET A 363 -11.76 2.67 22.47
C MET A 363 -11.69 1.32 23.17
N MET A 364 -12.72 0.52 22.98
CA MET A 364 -12.80 -0.90 23.30
C MET A 364 -12.44 -1.72 22.07
N ILE A 365 -11.94 -2.92 22.28
CA ILE A 365 -11.66 -3.90 21.25
C ILE A 365 -12.94 -4.70 20.99
N LYS A 366 -13.39 -4.79 19.74
CA LYS A 366 -14.53 -5.64 19.37
C LYS A 366 -14.15 -7.11 19.28
N ALA A 367 -15.13 -7.98 19.50
CA ALA A 367 -15.00 -9.43 19.23
C ALA A 367 -14.49 -9.66 17.80
N GLY A 368 -13.62 -10.66 17.62
CA GLY A 368 -13.00 -10.99 16.34
C GLY A 368 -11.81 -10.11 15.95
N SER A 369 -11.47 -9.07 16.72
CA SER A 369 -10.28 -8.26 16.47
C SER A 369 -9.01 -9.07 16.71
N ALA A 370 -8.08 -9.04 15.76
CA ALA A 370 -6.77 -9.67 15.86
C ALA A 370 -5.76 -8.67 16.44
N LEU A 371 -5.08 -9.02 17.52
CA LEU A 371 -4.11 -8.19 18.21
C LEU A 371 -2.74 -8.86 18.22
N MET A 372 -1.69 -8.10 17.94
CA MET A 372 -0.32 -8.54 18.19
C MET A 372 -0.06 -8.61 19.69
N VAL A 373 0.44 -9.75 20.13
CA VAL A 373 0.79 -10.04 21.53
C VAL A 373 2.12 -10.79 21.59
N PRO A 374 2.86 -10.73 22.70
CA PRO A 374 4.07 -11.51 22.85
C PRO A 374 3.80 -13.02 22.72
N ARG A 375 4.71 -13.72 22.05
CA ARG A 375 4.70 -15.18 21.99
C ARG A 375 5.08 -15.74 23.35
N THR A 376 4.30 -16.70 23.83
CA THR A 376 4.53 -17.38 25.13
C THR A 376 4.73 -18.87 24.88
N SER A 377 5.16 -19.61 25.90
CA SER A 377 5.29 -21.07 25.83
C SER A 377 3.98 -21.80 25.47
N GLN A 378 2.83 -21.15 25.65
CA GLN A 378 1.52 -21.68 25.27
C GLN A 378 1.13 -21.35 23.81
N HIS A 379 1.84 -20.41 23.16
CA HIS A 379 1.55 -19.94 21.81
C HIS A 379 2.83 -20.01 20.97
N VAL A 380 3.28 -21.22 20.69
CA VAL A 380 4.52 -21.50 19.91
C VAL A 380 4.27 -21.74 18.43
N THR A 381 3.00 -21.93 18.03
CA THR A 381 2.63 -22.18 16.63
C THR A 381 2.65 -20.89 15.81
N ASP A 382 3.00 -21.04 14.54
CA ASP A 382 2.93 -19.93 13.58
C ASP A 382 1.49 -19.52 13.30
N VAL A 383 1.31 -18.27 12.92
CA VAL A 383 -0.01 -17.69 12.64
C VAL A 383 -0.58 -18.33 11.38
N SER A 384 -1.86 -18.74 11.41
CA SER A 384 -2.52 -19.34 10.26
C SER A 384 -2.72 -18.34 9.11
N SER A 385 -2.81 -18.84 7.86
CA SER A 385 -3.04 -18.01 6.67
C SER A 385 -4.31 -17.17 6.78
N HIS A 386 -5.40 -17.75 7.29
CA HIS A 386 -6.64 -17.01 7.50
C HIS A 386 -6.45 -15.77 8.37
N ILE A 387 -5.68 -15.86 9.46
CA ILE A 387 -5.37 -14.72 10.33
C ILE A 387 -4.39 -13.78 9.64
N ALA A 388 -3.33 -14.30 9.01
CA ALA A 388 -2.31 -13.49 8.36
C ALA A 388 -2.86 -12.60 7.22
N ASP A 389 -3.87 -13.10 6.48
CA ASP A 389 -4.45 -12.38 5.33
C ASP A 389 -5.66 -11.52 5.69
N HIS A 390 -6.50 -11.97 6.64
CA HIS A 390 -7.79 -11.32 6.90
C HIS A 390 -7.87 -10.59 8.25
N ALA A 391 -6.78 -10.56 9.01
CA ALA A 391 -6.78 -9.91 10.30
C ALA A 391 -7.13 -8.41 10.24
N HIS A 392 -8.04 -8.02 11.09
CA HIS A 392 -8.44 -6.63 11.26
C HIS A 392 -8.61 -6.31 12.74
N ILE A 393 -8.50 -5.05 13.09
CA ILE A 393 -8.87 -4.55 14.42
C ILE A 393 -10.10 -3.66 14.26
N ALA A 394 -11.17 -4.02 14.95
CA ALA A 394 -12.38 -3.21 15.02
C ALA A 394 -12.55 -2.61 16.43
N PHE A 395 -12.93 -1.35 16.47
CA PHE A 395 -13.10 -0.61 17.72
C PHE A 395 -14.56 -0.27 18.00
N ALA A 396 -14.89 -0.14 19.29
CA ALA A 396 -16.13 0.47 19.76
C ALA A 396 -15.75 1.58 20.74
N PRO A 397 -16.52 2.68 20.82
CA PRO A 397 -16.31 3.71 21.85
C PRO A 397 -16.47 3.11 23.24
N GLU A 398 -15.63 3.53 24.18
CA GLU A 398 -15.75 3.16 25.58
C GLU A 398 -17.00 3.78 26.17
N ILE A 399 -17.81 2.95 26.85
CA ILE A 399 -19.04 3.38 27.51
C ILE A 399 -18.72 3.60 28.98
N THR A 400 -18.79 4.84 29.42
CA THR A 400 -18.69 5.19 30.84
C THR A 400 -20.07 5.40 31.42
N GLU A 401 -20.29 4.83 32.59
CA GLU A 401 -21.50 5.10 33.35
C GLU A 401 -21.26 6.34 34.23
N VAL A 402 -22.03 7.38 33.98
CA VAL A 402 -21.96 8.62 34.74
C VAL A 402 -23.28 8.83 35.50
N THR A 403 -23.21 8.98 36.81
CA THR A 403 -24.36 9.32 37.62
C THR A 403 -24.64 10.80 37.48
N ARG A 404 -25.79 11.15 36.93
CA ARG A 404 -26.25 12.54 36.78
C ARG A 404 -27.39 12.85 37.71
N ARG A 405 -27.33 14.04 38.36
CA ARG A 405 -28.40 14.64 39.10
C ARG A 405 -29.52 15.05 38.14
N ALA A 406 -30.76 14.62 38.40
CA ALA A 406 -31.93 14.96 37.62
C ALA A 406 -33.03 15.45 38.61
N PRO A 407 -33.35 16.76 38.64
CA PRO A 407 -34.40 17.25 39.49
C PRO A 407 -35.79 16.78 39.00
N VAL A 408 -36.59 16.28 39.90
CA VAL A 408 -37.95 15.75 39.63
C VAL A 408 -38.96 16.51 40.46
N LYS A 409 -40.00 17.03 39.83
CA LYS A 409 -41.12 17.71 40.54
C LYS A 409 -42.12 16.69 41.06
N VAL A 410 -42.50 16.85 42.31
CA VAL A 410 -43.56 16.11 43.01
C VAL A 410 -44.89 16.51 42.45
N ARG A 411 -45.75 15.56 42.10
CA ARG A 411 -47.12 15.76 41.59
C ARG A 411 -48.11 15.73 42.76
N LYS A 412 -49.33 16.27 42.55
CA LYS A 412 -50.40 16.16 43.54
C LYS A 412 -50.70 14.68 43.82
N GLY A 413 -50.69 14.29 45.10
CA GLY A 413 -50.92 12.91 45.53
C GLY A 413 -49.69 11.99 45.53
N ASP A 414 -48.50 12.51 45.15
CA ASP A 414 -47.26 11.70 45.19
C ASP A 414 -46.84 11.42 46.62
N THR A 415 -46.34 10.22 46.83
CA THR A 415 -45.66 9.76 48.05
C THR A 415 -44.17 9.48 47.75
N MET A 416 -43.31 9.36 48.73
CA MET A 416 -41.93 8.96 48.57
C MET A 416 -41.83 7.66 47.76
N ALA A 417 -42.72 6.71 48.04
CA ALA A 417 -42.73 5.43 47.30
C ALA A 417 -43.13 5.59 45.83
N SER A 418 -44.15 6.44 45.53
CA SER A 418 -44.55 6.64 44.13
C SER A 418 -43.52 7.39 43.31
N VAL A 419 -42.86 8.40 43.89
CA VAL A 419 -41.77 9.12 43.24
C VAL A 419 -40.54 8.23 43.01
N ALA A 420 -40.16 7.45 44.01
CA ALA A 420 -39.03 6.49 43.91
C ALA A 420 -39.30 5.45 42.82
N LYS A 421 -40.48 4.82 42.81
CA LYS A 421 -40.89 3.80 41.82
C LYS A 421 -40.90 4.38 40.39
N ARG A 422 -41.50 5.58 40.21
CA ARG A 422 -41.54 6.27 38.89
C ARG A 422 -40.15 6.60 38.33
N ASN A 423 -39.16 6.79 39.19
CA ASN A 423 -37.81 7.12 38.77
C ASN A 423 -36.83 5.94 38.81
N GLY A 424 -37.28 4.75 39.16
CA GLY A 424 -36.49 3.54 39.19
C GLY A 424 -35.41 3.55 40.31
N VAL A 425 -35.71 4.21 41.44
CA VAL A 425 -34.80 4.35 42.57
C VAL A 425 -35.48 3.84 43.87
N THR A 426 -34.66 3.50 44.87
CA THR A 426 -35.24 3.10 46.15
C THR A 426 -35.67 4.33 46.99
N VAL A 427 -36.69 4.15 47.86
CA VAL A 427 -37.13 5.20 48.78
C VAL A 427 -35.98 5.65 49.70
N ALA A 428 -35.13 4.74 50.15
CA ALA A 428 -33.99 5.04 50.98
C ALA A 428 -32.97 5.96 50.26
N ASN A 429 -32.68 5.67 48.99
CA ASN A 429 -31.78 6.51 48.17
C ASN A 429 -32.39 7.89 47.90
N LEU A 430 -33.68 7.94 47.54
CA LEU A 430 -34.40 9.20 47.31
C LEU A 430 -34.41 10.07 48.60
N ALA A 431 -34.64 9.47 49.77
CA ALA A 431 -34.62 10.16 51.04
C ALA A 431 -33.23 10.72 51.36
N ARG A 432 -32.18 9.87 51.21
CA ARG A 432 -30.76 10.24 51.48
C ARG A 432 -30.29 11.38 50.57
N TRP A 433 -30.62 11.33 49.30
CA TRP A 433 -30.20 12.35 48.33
C TRP A 433 -30.85 13.73 48.54
N ASN A 434 -31.97 13.76 49.23
CA ASN A 434 -32.75 15.01 49.53
C ASN A 434 -32.72 15.41 51.01
N ASP A 435 -31.94 14.71 51.85
CA ASP A 435 -31.84 14.95 53.29
C ASP A 435 -33.23 15.00 53.97
N ILE A 436 -34.09 14.02 53.62
CA ILE A 436 -35.44 13.89 54.21
C ILE A 436 -35.67 12.46 54.68
N LYS A 437 -36.62 12.28 55.60
CA LYS A 437 -36.98 10.95 56.12
C LYS A 437 -37.78 10.20 55.08
N PRO A 438 -37.65 8.85 54.97
CA PRO A 438 -38.42 8.01 54.07
C PRO A 438 -39.95 8.17 54.22
N THR A 439 -40.42 8.60 55.38
CA THR A 439 -41.83 8.81 55.74
C THR A 439 -42.32 10.24 55.50
N THR A 440 -41.45 11.15 55.04
CA THR A 440 -41.78 12.56 54.82
C THR A 440 -42.94 12.73 53.85
N LYS A 441 -43.97 13.51 54.23
CA LYS A 441 -45.04 13.91 53.33
C LYS A 441 -44.53 14.94 52.33
N LEU A 442 -44.68 14.63 51.04
CA LEU A 442 -44.28 15.50 49.95
C LEU A 442 -45.34 16.55 49.61
N ARG A 443 -44.87 17.73 49.16
CA ARG A 443 -45.75 18.81 48.68
C ARG A 443 -45.76 18.84 47.17
N ALA A 444 -46.93 19.00 46.54
CA ALA A 444 -47.04 19.19 45.11
C ALA A 444 -46.18 20.39 44.64
N GLY A 445 -45.39 20.22 43.58
CA GLY A 445 -44.45 21.22 43.10
C GLY A 445 -43.05 21.18 43.74
N GLN A 446 -42.88 20.46 44.87
CA GLN A 446 -41.59 20.28 45.52
C GLN A 446 -40.61 19.62 44.51
N SER A 447 -39.36 20.13 44.46
CA SER A 447 -38.30 19.52 43.65
C SER A 447 -37.51 18.54 44.51
N LEU A 448 -37.32 17.33 43.99
CA LEU A 448 -36.47 16.29 44.61
C LEU A 448 -35.35 15.92 43.63
N ASP A 449 -34.18 15.74 44.15
CA ASP A 449 -33.03 15.28 43.41
C ASP A 449 -33.02 13.75 43.28
N VAL A 450 -32.92 13.29 42.05
CA VAL A 450 -32.74 11.90 41.73
C VAL A 450 -31.43 11.74 40.98
N TYR A 451 -30.63 10.80 41.37
CA TYR A 451 -29.38 10.48 40.67
C TYR A 451 -29.63 9.26 39.78
N LYS A 452 -29.45 9.44 38.47
CA LYS A 452 -29.61 8.38 37.48
C LYS A 452 -28.30 8.06 36.85
N THR A 453 -27.95 6.80 36.81
CA THR A 453 -26.81 6.31 36.02
C THR A 453 -27.15 6.35 34.55
N VAL A 454 -26.45 7.16 33.80
CA VAL A 454 -26.62 7.29 32.33
C VAL A 454 -25.38 6.75 31.66
N LYS A 455 -25.56 5.86 30.71
CA LYS A 455 -24.44 5.39 29.87
C LYS A 455 -24.07 6.51 28.89
N MET A 456 -22.85 7.01 29.03
CA MET A 456 -22.30 7.99 28.09
C MET A 456 -21.21 7.36 27.26
N VAL A 457 -21.27 7.58 25.96
CA VAL A 457 -20.16 7.30 25.08
C VAL A 457 -19.05 8.30 25.39
N ALA A 458 -17.85 7.84 25.70
CA ALA A 458 -16.72 8.72 25.95
C ALA A 458 -16.51 9.63 24.73
N SER A 459 -16.87 10.90 24.85
CA SER A 459 -16.68 11.89 23.79
C SER A 459 -15.20 12.20 23.66
N GLY A 460 -14.56 11.53 22.73
CA GLY A 460 -13.23 11.89 22.21
C GLY A 460 -13.41 13.01 21.20
N ALA A 461 -12.56 14.01 21.23
CA ALA A 461 -12.54 15.13 20.31
C ALA A 461 -12.68 14.67 18.85
N SER A 462 -13.61 15.36 18.15
CA SER A 462 -13.73 15.43 16.69
C SER A 462 -13.52 14.13 15.92
N SER A 463 -14.54 13.30 15.88
CA SER A 463 -14.66 12.26 14.84
C SER A 463 -15.03 12.92 13.50
N LYS A 464 -14.04 13.23 12.68
CA LYS A 464 -14.28 13.21 11.23
C LYS A 464 -14.74 11.79 10.90
N ARG A 465 -15.99 11.67 10.48
CA ARG A 465 -16.66 10.42 10.09
C ARG A 465 -15.76 9.64 9.13
N VAL A 466 -15.20 8.55 9.60
CA VAL A 466 -14.78 7.45 8.72
C VAL A 466 -16.05 6.60 8.55
N ALA A 467 -16.75 6.82 7.46
CA ALA A 467 -17.84 5.96 7.04
C ALA A 467 -17.25 4.61 6.60
N ALA A 468 -17.39 3.61 7.44
CA ALA A 468 -17.26 2.22 7.03
C ALA A 468 -18.45 1.92 6.10
N GLN A 469 -18.19 1.74 4.82
CA GLN A 469 -19.17 1.16 3.89
C GLN A 469 -19.23 -0.35 4.15
N SER A 470 -20.25 -0.76 4.88
CA SER A 470 -20.70 -2.15 4.82
C SER A 470 -21.66 -2.28 3.63
N SER A 471 -21.23 -3.06 2.65
CA SER A 471 -22.07 -3.48 1.53
C SER A 471 -23.17 -4.43 2.03
N THR A 472 -24.41 -4.00 1.98
CA THR A 472 -25.55 -4.90 1.87
C THR A 472 -26.41 -4.44 0.70
N ALA A 473 -26.35 -5.24 -0.34
CA ALA A 473 -27.28 -5.15 -1.45
C ALA A 473 -28.71 -5.39 -0.96
N ASN A 474 -29.59 -4.44 -1.20
CA ASN A 474 -31.02 -4.75 -1.31
C ASN A 474 -31.68 -3.85 -2.37
N LYS A 475 -32.17 -4.51 -3.39
CA LYS A 475 -32.97 -3.96 -4.48
C LYS A 475 -34.26 -3.37 -3.95
N LYS A 476 -34.59 -2.11 -4.30
CA LYS A 476 -35.96 -1.67 -4.52
C LYS A 476 -36.01 -0.52 -5.53
N ALA A 477 -37.02 -0.63 -6.38
CA ALA A 477 -37.34 0.16 -7.56
C ALA A 477 -37.70 1.65 -7.28
N PRO A 478 -37.69 2.51 -8.35
CA PRO A 478 -37.85 3.95 -8.20
C PRO A 478 -39.35 4.38 -8.12
N PRO A 479 -39.67 5.44 -7.45
CA PRO A 479 -40.95 6.10 -7.60
C PRO A 479 -40.93 7.26 -8.59
N LYS A 480 -42.05 7.37 -9.25
CA LYS A 480 -42.45 8.24 -10.34
C LYS A 480 -42.39 9.74 -10.05
N GLN A 481 -42.24 10.47 -11.14
CA GLN A 481 -42.40 11.92 -11.29
C GLN A 481 -43.64 12.51 -10.64
N ALA A 482 -43.50 13.68 -10.04
CA ALA A 482 -44.58 14.66 -9.92
C ALA A 482 -44.08 16.08 -10.27
N ARG A 483 -44.86 16.73 -11.00
CA ARG A 483 -44.83 17.85 -11.90
C ARG A 483 -45.12 19.15 -11.19
N LYS A 484 -44.45 20.25 -11.61
CA LYS A 484 -44.83 21.66 -11.66
C LYS A 484 -45.20 22.42 -10.38
N GLN A 485 -44.53 23.54 -10.10
CA GLN A 485 -45.10 24.88 -10.40
C GLN A 485 -44.04 25.97 -10.26
N ALA A 486 -44.06 26.89 -11.22
CA ALA A 486 -43.30 28.11 -11.31
C ALA A 486 -43.93 29.23 -10.48
N VAL A 487 -43.15 30.08 -9.84
CA VAL A 487 -43.57 31.44 -9.48
C VAL A 487 -42.42 32.40 -9.77
N THR A 488 -42.79 33.42 -10.53
CA THR A 488 -42.01 34.53 -11.09
C THR A 488 -41.82 35.67 -10.11
N LYS A 489 -40.81 36.53 -10.44
CA LYS A 489 -40.60 37.99 -10.12
C LYS A 489 -39.91 38.31 -8.79
N LYS A 490 -38.84 39.11 -8.76
CA LYS A 490 -38.79 40.52 -9.16
C LYS A 490 -37.33 41.03 -9.36
N VAL A 491 -37.16 41.80 -10.39
CA VAL A 491 -35.98 42.64 -10.75
C VAL A 491 -35.96 43.88 -9.86
N ALA A 492 -34.79 44.32 -9.43
CA ALA A 492 -34.52 45.70 -9.10
C ALA A 492 -33.09 46.09 -9.51
N ASN A 493 -33.04 46.96 -10.51
CA ASN A 493 -31.90 47.74 -10.93
C ASN A 493 -31.51 48.77 -9.87
N THR A 494 -30.25 49.06 -9.68
CA THR A 494 -29.79 50.45 -9.44
C THR A 494 -28.38 50.68 -9.99
N LYS A 495 -28.28 51.75 -10.71
CA LYS A 495 -27.25 52.40 -11.56
C LYS A 495 -25.98 52.78 -10.82
N VAL A 496 -24.86 52.65 -11.54
CA VAL A 496 -23.87 53.64 -12.04
C VAL A 496 -23.51 54.84 -11.14
N ALA A 497 -22.24 55.01 -10.87
CA ALA A 497 -21.55 56.30 -10.92
C ALA A 497 -20.06 56.10 -11.20
N GLN A 498 -19.64 56.56 -12.36
CA GLN A 498 -18.24 56.92 -12.72
C GLN A 498 -17.80 58.10 -11.86
N ASN A 499 -16.52 58.11 -11.48
CA ASN A 499 -15.82 59.41 -11.47
C ASN A 499 -14.32 59.20 -11.76
N GLN A 500 -13.88 59.85 -12.83
CA GLN A 500 -12.49 60.10 -13.26
C GLN A 500 -11.87 61.19 -12.43
N ARG A 501 -10.57 61.16 -12.32
CA ARG A 501 -9.52 62.22 -12.34
C ARG A 501 -8.35 61.67 -11.53
N GLY A 502 -7.14 61.49 -12.03
CA GLY A 502 -6.34 62.41 -12.82
C GLY A 502 -5.18 62.87 -11.94
N GLY A 503 -3.94 62.60 -12.31
CA GLY A 503 -2.80 63.25 -11.68
C GLY A 503 -1.51 62.42 -11.52
N THR A 504 -0.70 62.38 -12.55
CA THR A 504 0.78 62.17 -12.51
C THR A 504 1.48 63.50 -12.17
N PRO A 505 2.83 63.61 -12.02
CA PRO A 505 3.89 62.75 -11.43
C PRO A 505 4.83 63.56 -10.50
N ASN A 506 5.75 62.95 -9.77
CA ASN A 506 7.14 63.48 -9.66
C ASN A 506 8.09 62.56 -8.88
N LYS A 507 9.14 62.22 -9.55
CA LYS A 507 10.60 62.31 -9.36
C LYS A 507 11.16 62.49 -7.92
N LYS A 508 12.09 61.67 -7.60
CA LYS A 508 13.52 61.85 -7.24
C LYS A 508 13.99 61.15 -5.94
N LYS A 509 15.04 60.39 -6.17
CA LYS A 509 16.31 60.28 -5.40
C LYS A 509 16.26 59.76 -3.95
N ARG A 510 16.88 58.67 -3.64
CA ARG A 510 18.31 58.37 -3.54
C ARG A 510 18.52 56.85 -3.63
#